data_c0c5c89e74d77b16c911b1ba6cdd8d7c
#
_entry.id   c0c5c89e74d77b16c911b1ba6cdd8d7c
#
_cell.length_a   1.000
_cell.length_b   1.000
_cell.length_c   1.000
_cell.angle_alpha   90.00
_cell.angle_beta   90.00
_cell.angle_gamma   90.00
#
_symmetry.space_group_name_H-M   'P 1'
#
loop_
_entity.id
_entity.type
_entity.pdbx_description
1 polymer ?
#
loop_
_entity_poly.entity_id
_entity_poly.type
_entity_poly.pdbx_seq_one_letter_code
_entity_poly.pdbx_strand_id
1 'polypeptide(L)'
;MAFCQSFMTELCKHIGADTDVPAGDIGVGGREIGYLYGQYKRIRNLSEGVLTGKGLTYGGSLIRTQATGYGVVYILNELMQAHDDSLNGKTVIVTGSGNVAI
;
A
#
# COMPACT_ATOMS: atom_id res chain seq x y z
N MET A 1 1.37 14.45 -9.21
CA MET A 1 0.36 15.21 -8.45
C MET A 1 -0.89 15.50 -9.29
N ALA A 2 -0.82 16.29 -10.35
CA ALA A 2 -2.00 16.67 -11.16
C ALA A 2 -2.86 15.48 -11.63
N PHE A 3 -2.24 14.41 -12.12
CA PHE A 3 -2.95 13.20 -12.52
C PHE A 3 -3.76 12.60 -11.36
N CYS A 4 -3.16 12.43 -10.18
CA CYS A 4 -3.85 11.88 -9.01
C CYS A 4 -5.04 12.76 -8.60
N GLN A 5 -4.88 14.08 -8.68
CA GLN A 5 -5.95 15.01 -8.35
C GLN A 5 -7.09 14.95 -9.35
N SER A 6 -6.80 14.91 -10.65
CA SER A 6 -7.80 14.76 -11.71
C SER A 6 -8.54 13.42 -11.59
N PHE A 7 -7.80 12.34 -11.35
CA PHE A 7 -8.38 11.01 -11.14
C PHE A 7 -9.32 10.99 -9.94
N MET A 8 -8.91 11.56 -8.81
CA MET A 8 -9.76 11.62 -7.62
C MET A 8 -10.99 12.49 -7.81
N THR A 9 -10.94 13.52 -8.64
CA THR A 9 -12.11 14.37 -8.95
C THR A 9 -13.26 13.57 -9.53
N GLU A 10 -12.97 12.56 -10.35
CA GLU A 10 -13.99 11.66 -10.86
C GLU A 10 -14.30 10.51 -9.88
N LEU A 11 -13.27 9.91 -9.32
CA LEU A 11 -13.40 8.76 -8.43
C LEU A 11 -14.19 9.07 -7.15
N CYS A 12 -14.07 10.28 -6.59
CA CYS A 12 -14.72 10.64 -5.34
C CYS A 12 -16.25 10.55 -5.36
N LYS A 13 -16.84 10.45 -6.54
CA LYS A 13 -18.28 10.26 -6.73
C LYS A 13 -18.74 8.83 -6.44
N HIS A 14 -17.82 7.89 -6.42
CA HIS A 14 -18.09 6.45 -6.39
C HIS A 14 -17.52 5.75 -5.16
N ILE A 15 -16.75 6.44 -4.33
CA ILE A 15 -16.07 5.87 -3.16
C ILE A 15 -16.51 6.54 -1.87
N GLY A 16 -16.27 5.87 -0.77
CA GLY A 16 -16.55 6.37 0.59
C GLY A 16 -16.01 5.40 1.63
N ALA A 17 -15.97 5.83 2.89
CA ALA A 17 -15.45 5.03 3.98
C ALA A 17 -16.16 3.68 4.16
N ASP A 18 -17.46 3.64 3.83
CA ASP A 18 -18.31 2.45 3.96
C ASP A 18 -18.76 1.88 2.59
N THR A 19 -18.17 2.34 1.49
CA THR A 19 -18.50 1.89 0.14
C THR A 19 -17.31 1.16 -0.47
N ASP A 20 -16.38 1.91 -1.05
CA ASP A 20 -15.15 1.39 -1.63
C ASP A 20 -13.96 2.18 -1.09
N VAL A 21 -12.97 1.48 -0.55
CA VAL A 21 -11.79 2.09 0.07
C VAL A 21 -10.55 1.72 -0.76
N PRO A 22 -10.12 2.59 -1.69
CA PRO A 22 -8.92 2.35 -2.48
C PRO A 22 -7.65 2.28 -1.64
N ALA A 23 -6.66 1.54 -2.16
CA ALA A 23 -5.38 1.32 -1.50
C ALA A 23 -4.20 1.63 -2.44
N GLY A 24 -3.02 1.71 -1.87
CA GLY A 24 -1.77 1.75 -2.63
C GLY A 24 -1.44 0.39 -3.22
N ASP A 25 -0.84 0.39 -4.42
CA ASP A 25 -0.36 -0.79 -5.12
C ASP A 25 0.80 -0.38 -6.04
N ILE A 26 1.08 -1.13 -7.09
CA ILE A 26 2.18 -0.87 -8.03
C ILE A 26 2.18 0.61 -8.47
N GLY A 27 3.27 1.30 -8.17
CA GLY A 27 3.46 2.73 -8.51
C GLY A 27 2.65 3.72 -7.66
N VAL A 28 1.87 3.26 -6.69
CA VAL A 28 1.05 4.10 -5.81
C VAL A 28 1.46 3.91 -4.35
N GLY A 29 2.36 4.73 -3.90
CA GLY A 29 2.83 4.75 -2.51
C GLY A 29 2.20 5.85 -1.67
N GLY A 30 2.75 6.09 -0.48
CA GLY A 30 2.24 7.09 0.47
C GLY A 30 2.17 8.51 -0.11
N ARG A 31 3.05 8.86 -1.04
CA ARG A 31 3.05 10.14 -1.74
C ARG A 31 1.80 10.29 -2.63
N GLU A 32 1.50 9.30 -3.44
CA GLU A 32 0.33 9.28 -4.32
C GLU A 32 -0.97 9.24 -3.53
N ILE A 33 -1.02 8.43 -2.48
CA ILE A 33 -2.16 8.39 -1.53
C ILE A 33 -2.38 9.77 -0.90
N GLY A 34 -1.32 10.48 -0.55
CA GLY A 34 -1.42 11.85 -0.04
C GLY A 34 -2.06 12.82 -1.04
N TYR A 35 -1.70 12.72 -2.33
CA TYR A 35 -2.31 13.52 -3.39
C TYR A 35 -3.79 13.20 -3.62
N LEU A 36 -4.13 11.91 -3.62
CA LEU A 36 -5.51 11.43 -3.76
C LEU A 36 -6.38 11.88 -2.59
N TYR A 37 -5.92 11.65 -1.38
CA TYR A 37 -6.64 12.01 -0.16
C TYR A 37 -6.81 13.53 -0.01
N GLY A 38 -5.77 14.30 -0.30
CA GLY A 38 -5.85 15.76 -0.27
C GLY A 38 -6.91 16.30 -1.24
N GLN A 39 -7.02 15.74 -2.44
CA GLN A 39 -8.05 16.13 -3.40
C GLN A 39 -9.45 15.69 -2.94
N TYR A 40 -9.60 14.48 -2.42
CA TYR A 40 -10.86 14.00 -1.85
C TYR A 40 -11.35 14.96 -0.75
N LYS A 41 -10.47 15.31 0.20
CA LYS A 41 -10.77 16.25 1.29
C LYS A 41 -11.18 17.63 0.77
N ARG A 42 -10.54 18.13 -0.28
CA ARG A 42 -10.89 19.42 -0.90
C ARG A 42 -12.28 19.42 -1.52
N ILE A 43 -12.68 18.31 -2.16
CA ILE A 43 -13.98 18.20 -2.86
C ILE A 43 -15.11 17.92 -1.87
N ARG A 44 -14.90 16.93 -1.01
CA ARG A 44 -15.95 16.45 -0.07
C ARG A 44 -16.01 17.24 1.23
N ASN A 45 -14.97 18.00 1.54
CA ASN A 45 -14.81 18.70 2.83
C ASN A 45 -14.98 17.77 4.05
N LEU A 46 -14.54 16.50 3.89
CA LEU A 46 -14.61 15.45 4.90
C LEU A 46 -13.22 14.89 5.18
N SER A 47 -13.01 14.47 6.42
CA SER A 47 -11.79 13.76 6.85
C SER A 47 -12.22 12.38 7.36
N GLU A 48 -12.29 11.43 6.45
CA GLU A 48 -12.81 10.09 6.72
C GLU A 48 -11.89 8.99 6.18
N GLY A 49 -12.17 7.73 6.51
CA GLY A 49 -11.36 6.57 6.17
C GLY A 49 -11.51 6.07 4.73
N VAL A 50 -11.54 6.97 3.75
CA VAL A 50 -11.82 6.63 2.34
C VAL A 50 -10.65 6.02 1.59
N LEU A 51 -9.44 6.13 2.11
CA LEU A 51 -8.20 5.59 1.50
C LEU A 51 -7.35 4.92 2.56
N THR A 52 -6.74 3.78 2.23
CA THR A 52 -5.69 3.18 3.07
C THR A 52 -4.31 3.74 2.71
N GLY A 53 -3.32 3.50 3.56
CA GLY A 53 -1.95 3.95 3.32
C GLY A 53 -1.71 5.44 3.49
N LYS A 54 -2.61 6.14 4.18
CA LYS A 54 -2.46 7.55 4.52
C LYS A 54 -1.28 7.77 5.48
N GLY A 55 -0.62 8.92 5.38
CA GLY A 55 0.35 9.36 6.37
C GLY A 55 -0.28 9.61 7.75
N LEU A 56 0.53 9.56 8.80
CA LEU A 56 0.08 9.75 10.19
C LEU A 56 -0.63 11.09 10.41
N THR A 57 -0.17 12.15 9.73
CA THR A 57 -0.69 13.51 9.89
C THR A 57 -2.11 13.71 9.36
N TYR A 58 -2.61 12.77 8.57
CA TYR A 58 -3.98 12.81 8.04
C TYR A 58 -4.77 11.51 8.28
N GLY A 59 -4.56 10.93 9.44
CA GLY A 59 -5.39 9.84 9.95
C GLY A 59 -4.95 8.44 9.55
N GLY A 60 -3.72 8.29 9.07
CA GLY A 60 -3.13 6.97 8.78
C GLY A 60 -2.68 6.25 10.05
N SER A 61 -2.59 4.94 9.96
CA SER A 61 -2.02 4.11 11.01
C SER A 61 -0.50 4.09 10.94
N LEU A 62 0.16 3.83 12.08
CA LEU A 62 1.60 3.55 12.10
C LEU A 62 1.86 2.26 11.34
N ILE A 63 2.59 2.36 10.23
CA ILE A 63 2.90 1.22 9.38
C ILE A 63 4.42 0.99 9.33
N ARG A 64 4.79 -0.27 9.24
CA ARG A 64 6.15 -0.68 8.93
C ARG A 64 6.28 -0.92 7.43
N THR A 65 7.03 -0.08 6.74
CA THR A 65 7.14 -0.11 5.27
C THR A 65 7.70 -1.43 4.73
N GLN A 66 8.54 -2.10 5.52
CA GLN A 66 9.16 -3.37 5.15
C GLN A 66 8.28 -4.59 5.46
N ALA A 67 7.10 -4.42 6.03
CA ALA A 67 6.29 -5.54 6.55
C ALA A 67 5.95 -6.58 5.47
N THR A 68 5.64 -6.15 4.27
CA THR A 68 5.30 -7.06 3.16
C THR A 68 6.51 -7.92 2.75
N GLY A 69 7.69 -7.32 2.60
CA GLY A 69 8.91 -8.04 2.26
C GLY A 69 9.29 -9.07 3.32
N TYR A 70 9.30 -8.68 4.58
CA TYR A 70 9.53 -9.62 5.69
C TYR A 70 8.49 -10.74 5.73
N GLY A 71 7.22 -10.43 5.51
CA GLY A 71 6.14 -11.41 5.47
C GLY A 71 6.35 -12.47 4.40
N VAL A 72 6.81 -12.09 3.22
CA VAL A 72 7.16 -13.03 2.14
C VAL A 72 8.25 -14.00 2.59
N VAL A 73 9.32 -13.48 3.21
CA VAL A 73 10.44 -14.32 3.68
C VAL A 73 10.00 -15.27 4.81
N TYR A 74 9.18 -14.80 5.73
CA TYR A 74 8.67 -15.66 6.82
C TYR A 74 7.79 -16.79 6.26
N ILE A 75 6.85 -16.49 5.37
CA ILE A 75 6.00 -17.51 4.75
C ILE A 75 6.84 -18.49 3.93
N LEU A 76 7.85 -18.01 3.19
CA LEU A 76 8.75 -18.89 2.44
C LEU A 76 9.50 -19.85 3.38
N ASN A 77 9.99 -19.36 4.50
CA ASN A 77 10.68 -20.19 5.49
C ASN A 77 9.76 -21.28 6.04
N GLU A 78 8.54 -20.94 6.44
CA GLU A 78 7.54 -21.91 6.91
C GLU A 78 7.16 -22.94 5.84
N LEU A 79 7.04 -22.48 4.58
CA LEU A 79 6.76 -23.37 3.46
C LEU A 79 7.88 -24.39 3.23
N MET A 80 9.14 -23.93 3.28
CA MET A 80 10.31 -24.82 3.16
C MET A 80 10.34 -25.87 4.27
N GLN A 81 10.11 -25.44 5.53
CA GLN A 81 10.04 -26.37 6.66
C GLN A 81 8.91 -27.40 6.51
N ALA A 82 7.73 -26.99 6.02
CA ALA A 82 6.62 -27.90 5.79
C ALA A 82 6.92 -28.97 4.72
N HIS A 83 7.94 -28.72 3.87
CA HIS A 83 8.43 -29.67 2.87
C HIS A 83 9.75 -30.36 3.29
N ASP A 84 10.11 -30.35 4.57
CA ASP A 84 11.35 -30.91 5.10
C ASP A 84 12.60 -30.34 4.41
N ASP A 85 12.57 -29.06 4.01
CA ASP A 85 13.66 -28.34 3.36
C ASP A 85 14.00 -27.05 4.11
N SER A 86 15.05 -26.34 3.69
CA SER A 86 15.50 -25.08 4.31
C SER A 86 16.05 -24.12 3.27
N LEU A 87 16.12 -22.84 3.62
CA LEU A 87 16.75 -21.80 2.79
C LEU A 87 18.29 -21.87 2.81
N ASN A 88 18.88 -22.65 3.73
CA ASN A 88 20.33 -22.80 3.81
C ASN A 88 20.94 -23.35 2.54
N GLY A 89 21.94 -22.66 2.00
CA GLY A 89 22.64 -23.05 0.79
C GLY A 89 21.84 -22.88 -0.53
N LYS A 90 20.64 -22.35 -0.46
CA LYS A 90 19.82 -22.06 -1.65
C LYS A 90 20.25 -20.74 -2.30
N THR A 91 20.19 -20.70 -3.61
CA THR A 91 20.29 -19.46 -4.38
C THR A 91 18.90 -18.90 -4.60
N VAL A 92 18.65 -17.67 -4.17
CA VAL A 92 17.37 -16.98 -4.33
C VAL A 92 17.56 -15.85 -5.34
N ILE A 93 16.66 -15.76 -6.31
CA ILE A 93 16.66 -14.68 -7.29
C ILE A 93 15.44 -13.80 -7.01
N VAL A 94 15.68 -12.51 -6.84
CA VAL A 94 14.64 -11.51 -6.66
C VAL A 94 14.64 -10.58 -7.88
N THR A 95 13.49 -10.47 -8.55
CA THR A 95 13.32 -9.55 -9.68
C THR A 95 12.55 -8.33 -9.24
N GLY A 96 13.08 -7.15 -9.58
CA GLY A 96 12.50 -5.86 -9.17
C GLY A 96 13.35 -5.11 -8.16
N SER A 97 13.00 -3.86 -7.93
CA SER A 97 13.69 -2.94 -6.99
C SER A 97 12.71 -2.06 -6.23
N GLY A 98 11.47 -2.53 -6.08
CA GLY A 98 10.44 -1.86 -5.29
C GLY A 98 10.53 -2.19 -3.79
N ASN A 99 9.62 -1.64 -3.02
CA ASN A 99 9.58 -1.76 -1.56
C ASN A 99 9.59 -3.21 -1.05
N VAL A 100 8.99 -4.15 -1.80
CA VAL A 100 8.94 -5.57 -1.39
C VAL A 100 10.26 -6.29 -1.72
N ALA A 101 10.95 -5.87 -2.79
CA ALA A 101 12.17 -6.52 -3.26
C ALA A 101 13.44 -6.07 -2.52
N ILE A 102 13.45 -4.85 -1.95
CA ILE A 102 14.55 -4.25 -1.23
C ILE A 102 14.51 -4.64 0.24
#